data_f7b1777ebdee9add8ed9339406e143d7
#
_entry.id   f7b1777ebdee9add8ed9339406e143d7
#
_cell.length_a   1.000
_cell.length_b   1.000
_cell.length_c   1.000
_cell.angle_alpha   90.00
_cell.angle_beta   90.00
_cell.angle_gamma   90.00
#
_symmetry.space_group_name_H-M   'P 1'
#
loop_
_entity.id
_entity.type
_entity.pdbx_description
1 polymer ?
#
loop_
_entity_poly.entity_id
_entity_poly.type
_entity_poly.pdbx_seq_one_letter_code
_entity_poly.pdbx_strand_id
1 'polypeptide(L)'
;MLFRSKKFKEYTHLVDEKEKPIFLRDFLGFRRNPISIDQVEPVENILHRFVTGAMSFGSISKEAHEAMAIAMNKIHGRSNTGEGGEDAARFQPLLDCTS
;
A
#
# COMPACT_ATOMS: atom_id res chain seq x y z
N MET A 1 -14.88 -6.18 -10.36
CA MET A 1 -13.45 -5.78 -10.38
C MET A 1 -13.05 -4.95 -11.59
N LEU A 2 -13.64 -5.15 -12.78
CA LEU A 2 -13.31 -4.37 -14.01
C LEU A 2 -13.66 -2.85 -13.94
N PHE A 3 -14.71 -2.47 -13.24
CA PHE A 3 -15.17 -1.06 -13.20
C PHE A 3 -14.19 -0.12 -12.49
N ARG A 4 -13.52 -0.59 -11.42
CA ARG A 4 -12.52 0.21 -10.70
C ARG A 4 -11.26 0.46 -11.54
N SER A 5 -10.87 -0.49 -12.37
CA SER A 5 -9.71 -0.37 -13.25
C SER A 5 -9.91 0.71 -14.33
N LYS A 6 -11.13 0.82 -14.91
CA LYS A 6 -11.45 1.84 -15.92
C LYS A 6 -11.40 3.24 -15.31
N LYS A 7 -12.08 3.46 -14.19
CA LYS A 7 -12.06 4.74 -13.45
C LYS A 7 -10.66 5.16 -13.01
N PHE A 8 -9.87 4.21 -12.56
CA PHE A 8 -8.49 4.47 -12.18
C PHE A 8 -7.65 4.91 -13.39
N LYS A 9 -7.78 4.24 -14.53
CA LYS A 9 -7.09 4.62 -15.77
C LYS A 9 -7.50 6.00 -16.26
N GLU A 10 -8.80 6.32 -16.22
CA GLU A 10 -9.31 7.65 -16.55
C GLU A 10 -8.71 8.71 -15.62
N TYR A 11 -8.66 8.45 -14.32
CA TYR A 11 -8.04 9.34 -13.34
C TYR A 11 -6.53 9.53 -13.61
N THR A 12 -5.80 8.44 -13.85
CA THR A 12 -4.37 8.49 -14.15
C THR A 12 -4.10 9.33 -15.38
N HIS A 13 -4.86 9.11 -16.46
CA HIS A 13 -4.77 9.89 -17.69
C HIS A 13 -4.98 11.39 -17.44
N LEU A 14 -6.03 11.75 -16.71
CA LEU A 14 -6.31 13.14 -16.35
C LEU A 14 -5.24 13.78 -15.47
N VAL A 15 -4.56 13.01 -14.64
CA VAL A 15 -3.53 13.52 -13.72
C VAL A 15 -2.16 13.59 -14.37
N ASP A 16 -1.78 12.58 -15.13
CA ASP A 16 -0.42 12.41 -15.65
C ASP A 16 -0.23 13.03 -17.04
N GLU A 17 -1.31 13.17 -17.84
CA GLU A 17 -1.26 13.72 -19.19
C GLU A 17 -1.79 15.17 -19.27
N LYS A 18 -1.49 15.96 -18.25
CA LYS A 18 -1.87 17.38 -18.24
C LYS A 18 -1.08 18.17 -19.26
N GLU A 19 -1.77 19.01 -20.01
CA GLU A 19 -1.14 19.95 -20.96
C GLU A 19 -0.26 20.99 -20.25
N LYS A 20 -0.57 21.32 -19.00
CA LYS A 20 0.18 22.29 -18.20
C LYS A 20 0.50 21.73 -16.81
N PRO A 21 1.76 21.86 -16.36
CA PRO A 21 2.13 21.46 -15.03
C PRO A 21 1.44 22.35 -13.98
N ILE A 22 0.89 21.72 -12.93
CA ILE A 22 0.22 22.40 -11.81
C ILE A 22 1.00 22.18 -10.51
N PHE A 23 1.57 20.97 -10.33
CA PHE A 23 2.30 20.58 -9.14
C PHE A 23 3.80 20.47 -9.45
N LEU A 24 4.64 20.60 -8.42
CA LEU A 24 6.09 20.44 -8.57
C LEU A 24 6.49 19.12 -9.23
N ARG A 25 5.76 18.04 -8.94
CA ARG A 25 5.99 16.73 -9.57
C ARG A 25 5.81 16.73 -11.09
N ASP A 26 4.95 17.62 -11.61
CA ASP A 26 4.64 17.68 -13.04
C ASP A 26 5.84 18.22 -13.86
N PHE A 27 6.81 18.84 -13.19
CA PHE A 27 8.09 19.27 -13.79
C PHE A 27 9.17 18.19 -13.77
N LEU A 28 8.92 17.07 -13.09
CA LEU A 28 9.86 15.97 -12.99
C LEU A 28 9.53 14.91 -14.04
N GLY A 29 10.55 14.41 -14.72
CA GLY A 29 10.44 13.31 -15.65
C GLY A 29 11.33 12.15 -15.24
N PHE A 30 10.97 10.95 -15.68
CA PHE A 30 11.82 9.77 -15.48
C PHE A 30 12.92 9.73 -16.55
N ARG A 31 14.16 9.61 -16.10
CA ARG A 31 15.25 9.25 -16.98
C ARG A 31 15.11 7.78 -17.34
N ARG A 32 14.86 7.50 -18.60
CA ARG A 32 14.78 6.12 -19.10
C ARG A 32 16.17 5.48 -19.05
N ASN A 33 16.29 4.46 -18.24
CA ASN A 33 17.47 3.60 -18.18
C ASN A 33 16.99 2.17 -17.97
N PRO A 34 16.50 1.50 -19.03
CA PRO A 34 15.95 0.16 -18.91
C PRO A 34 17.06 -0.83 -18.49
N ILE A 35 16.70 -1.69 -17.56
CA ILE A 35 17.53 -2.80 -17.09
C ILE A 35 16.82 -4.12 -17.36
N SER A 36 17.56 -5.23 -17.34
CA SER A 36 16.96 -6.56 -17.43
C SER A 36 16.02 -6.80 -16.24
N ILE A 37 14.94 -7.55 -16.48
CA ILE A 37 13.98 -7.90 -15.42
C ILE A 37 14.64 -8.65 -14.26
N ASP A 38 15.67 -9.42 -14.54
CA ASP A 38 16.43 -10.17 -13.53
C ASP A 38 17.26 -9.26 -12.59
N GLN A 39 17.46 -8.01 -12.99
CA GLN A 39 18.15 -7.00 -12.20
C GLN A 39 17.18 -6.11 -11.41
N VAL A 40 15.88 -6.27 -11.64
CA VAL A 40 14.84 -5.56 -10.89
C VAL A 40 14.67 -6.25 -9.54
N GLU A 41 14.59 -5.44 -8.47
CA GLU A 41 14.32 -5.96 -7.14
C GLU A 41 12.99 -6.74 -7.11
N PRO A 42 12.97 -7.96 -6.55
CA PRO A 42 11.73 -8.72 -6.40
C PRO A 42 10.69 -7.97 -5.57
N VAL A 43 9.40 -8.13 -5.95
CA VAL A 43 8.30 -7.43 -5.29
C VAL A 43 8.21 -7.77 -3.80
N GLU A 44 8.53 -8.99 -3.42
CA GLU A 44 8.55 -9.46 -2.04
C GLU A 44 9.50 -8.62 -1.18
N ASN A 45 10.70 -8.31 -1.69
CA ASN A 45 11.67 -7.47 -1.00
C ASN A 45 11.18 -6.01 -0.88
N ILE A 46 10.48 -5.52 -1.90
CA ILE A 46 9.89 -4.18 -1.90
C ILE A 46 8.81 -4.08 -0.83
N LEU A 47 7.93 -5.08 -0.74
CA LEU A 47 6.79 -5.09 0.19
C LEU A 47 7.21 -4.99 1.66
N HIS A 48 8.35 -5.55 2.05
CA HIS A 48 8.88 -5.41 3.41
C HIS A 48 9.11 -3.97 3.87
N ARG A 49 9.25 -3.03 2.94
CA ARG A 49 9.46 -1.61 3.22
C ARG A 49 8.16 -0.80 3.26
N PHE A 50 7.04 -1.41 2.89
CA PHE A 50 5.74 -0.74 2.93
C PHE A 50 5.09 -0.88 4.29
N VAL A 51 4.47 0.20 4.71
CA VAL A 51 3.71 0.31 5.95
C VAL A 51 2.39 1.02 5.66
N THR A 52 1.33 0.63 6.33
CA THR A 52 0.06 1.38 6.25
C THR A 52 0.20 2.75 6.88
N GLY A 53 -0.63 3.69 6.47
CA GLY A 53 -0.86 4.90 7.26
C GLY A 53 -1.31 4.53 8.68
N ALA A 54 -1.03 5.40 9.63
CA ALA A 54 -1.47 5.19 11.01
C ALA A 54 -3.01 5.17 11.09
N MET A 55 -3.55 4.09 11.63
CA MET A 55 -4.98 3.87 11.80
C MET A 55 -5.24 3.50 13.24
N SER A 56 -5.74 4.44 14.03
CA SER A 56 -6.02 4.20 15.45
C SER A 56 -7.22 3.29 15.62
N PHE A 57 -7.08 2.28 16.45
CA PHE A 57 -8.19 1.48 16.93
C PHE A 57 -9.17 2.40 17.69
N GLY A 58 -10.41 2.46 17.23
CA GLY A 58 -11.42 3.39 17.73
C GLY A 58 -11.80 4.49 16.73
N SER A 59 -10.93 4.85 15.79
CA SER A 59 -11.28 5.73 14.65
C SER A 59 -11.90 4.97 13.49
N ILE A 60 -11.63 3.68 13.41
CA ILE A 60 -12.22 2.72 12.46
C ILE A 60 -12.78 1.52 13.21
N SER A 61 -13.62 0.73 12.56
CA SER A 61 -14.16 -0.48 13.19
C SER A 61 -13.05 -1.52 13.43
N LYS A 62 -13.29 -2.39 14.42
CA LYS A 62 -12.40 -3.52 14.72
C LYS A 62 -12.13 -4.37 13.50
N GLU A 63 -13.18 -4.72 12.76
CA GLU A 63 -13.11 -5.57 11.58
C GLU A 63 -12.25 -4.95 10.47
N ALA A 64 -12.39 -3.64 10.25
CA ALA A 64 -11.59 -2.94 9.25
C ALA A 64 -10.11 -2.87 9.66
N HIS A 65 -9.83 -2.60 10.93
CA HIS A 65 -8.48 -2.57 11.47
C HIS A 65 -7.80 -3.94 11.36
N GLU A 66 -8.50 -5.02 11.75
CA GLU A 66 -8.00 -6.38 11.66
C GLU A 66 -7.79 -6.82 10.20
N ALA A 67 -8.74 -6.53 9.30
CA ALA A 67 -8.63 -6.88 7.90
C ALA A 67 -7.39 -6.25 7.24
N MET A 68 -7.07 -5.01 7.56
CA MET A 68 -5.87 -4.36 7.04
C MET A 68 -4.58 -4.93 7.64
N ALA A 69 -4.55 -5.24 8.93
CA ALA A 69 -3.40 -5.88 9.56
C ALA A 69 -3.13 -7.26 8.96
N ILE A 70 -4.18 -8.08 8.77
CA ILE A 70 -4.09 -9.39 8.13
C ILE A 70 -3.59 -9.26 6.68
N ALA A 71 -4.12 -8.31 5.93
CA ALA A 71 -3.68 -8.08 4.55
C ALA A 71 -2.19 -7.72 4.48
N MET A 72 -1.73 -6.84 5.35
CA MET A 72 -0.31 -6.46 5.39
C MET A 72 0.58 -7.62 5.83
N ASN A 73 0.16 -8.41 6.82
CA ASN A 73 0.91 -9.58 7.25
C ASN A 73 1.05 -10.61 6.11
N LYS A 74 -0.02 -10.85 5.34
CA LYS A 74 0.00 -11.78 4.20
C LYS A 74 0.97 -11.37 3.09
N ILE A 75 1.21 -10.10 2.90
CA ILE A 75 2.18 -9.59 1.91
C ILE A 75 3.53 -9.26 2.52
N HIS A 76 3.75 -9.65 3.78
CA HIS A 76 4.97 -9.35 4.55
C HIS A 76 5.27 -7.84 4.67
N GLY A 77 4.26 -6.99 4.54
CA GLY A 77 4.34 -5.57 4.84
C GLY A 77 4.19 -5.30 6.35
N ARG A 78 4.06 -4.05 6.70
CA ARG A 78 3.92 -3.62 8.09
C ARG A 78 2.61 -2.87 8.30
N SER A 79 1.97 -3.10 9.43
CA SER A 79 0.79 -2.35 9.84
C SER A 79 1.15 -1.34 10.94
N ASN A 80 0.60 -0.14 10.85
CA ASN A 80 0.77 0.91 11.85
C ASN A 80 -0.56 1.13 12.55
N THR A 81 -0.60 0.87 13.84
CA THR A 81 -1.81 0.95 14.68
C THR A 81 -2.06 2.34 15.28
N GLY A 82 -1.20 3.30 14.94
CA GLY A 82 -1.29 4.66 15.47
C GLY A 82 -1.13 4.69 17.00
N GLU A 83 -1.81 5.64 17.63
CA GLU A 83 -1.77 5.82 19.08
C GLU A 83 -2.74 4.89 19.84
N GLY A 84 -3.75 4.37 19.15
CA GLY A 84 -4.78 3.51 19.78
C GLY A 84 -4.30 2.12 20.14
N GLY A 85 -3.17 1.68 19.58
CA GLY A 85 -2.63 0.35 19.84
C GLY A 85 -3.52 -0.77 19.29
N GLU A 86 -3.49 -1.90 19.97
CA GLU A 86 -4.24 -3.10 19.59
C GLU A 86 -4.90 -3.74 20.81
N ASP A 87 -5.97 -4.49 20.58
CA ASP A 87 -6.57 -5.34 21.59
C ASP A 87 -5.57 -6.45 22.00
N ALA A 88 -5.43 -6.70 23.30
CA ALA A 88 -4.52 -7.70 23.83
C ALA A 88 -4.78 -9.12 23.27
N ALA A 89 -6.01 -9.43 22.90
CA ALA A 89 -6.36 -10.69 22.24
C ALA A 89 -5.62 -10.89 20.91
N ARG A 90 -5.18 -9.82 20.26
CA ARG A 90 -4.46 -9.84 18.97
C ARG A 90 -2.96 -10.11 19.10
N PHE A 91 -2.44 -10.15 20.30
CA PHE A 91 -1.02 -10.51 20.53
C PHE A 91 -0.76 -12.01 20.35
N GLN A 92 -1.83 -12.80 20.27
CA GLN A 92 -1.71 -14.20 19.91
C GLN A 92 -1.71 -14.34 18.39
N PRO A 93 -0.69 -14.99 17.79
CA PRO A 93 -0.67 -15.23 16.35
C PRO A 93 -1.90 -16.02 15.90
N LEU A 94 -2.50 -15.63 14.80
CA LEU A 94 -3.53 -16.44 14.16
C LEU A 94 -2.86 -17.68 13.58
N LEU A 95 -3.44 -18.85 13.78
CA LEU A 95 -2.90 -20.14 13.32
C LEU A 95 -2.66 -20.20 11.82
N ASP A 96 -3.38 -19.39 11.04
CA ASP A 96 -3.28 -19.33 9.57
C ASP A 96 -2.23 -18.33 9.06
N CYS A 97 -1.52 -17.63 9.93
CA CYS A 97 -0.51 -16.62 9.55
C CYS A 97 0.93 -17.11 9.72
N THR A 98 1.12 -18.41 10.00
CA THR A 98 2.43 -19.03 10.08
C THR A 98 2.76 -19.75 8.78
N SER A 99 3.21 -19.03 7.79
CA SER A 99 3.98 -19.59 6.67
C SER A 99 4.81 -18.49 6.02
#